data_16d1ceb4df62fccc8119e5fdb4da30e0
#
_entry.id   16d1ceb4df62fccc8119e5fdb4da30e0
#
_cell.length_a   1.000
_cell.length_b   1.000
_cell.length_c   1.000
_cell.angle_alpha   90.00
_cell.angle_beta   90.00
_cell.angle_gamma   90.00
#
_symmetry.space_group_name_H-M   'P 1'
#
loop_
_entity.id
_entity.type
_entity.pdbx_description
1 polymer ?
#
loop_
_entity_poly.entity_id
_entity_poly.type
_entity_poly.pdbx_seq_one_letter_code
_entity_poly.pdbx_strand_id
1 'polypeptide(L)'
;MSNNTCKIVLVGDSGAGKTCIISRFVNDRFDKSQMTTACPSFCTKEINYPKYKKTINLDIWDTAGQEIYRSISKLFYKGASIGILVYDITNQKSFESIKEYWYKELKENTEDNTCFMLVGNKADLFEQEQVKEEEAKEYANSINAEYYLTSAKNNIRITDLFVQCGIKFIDPNSNDKNNDNNDEKDGNKNFIINSGENKPKNTCC
;
A
#
# COMPACT_ATOMS: atom_id res chain seq x y z
N MET A 1 -22.82 -12.18 8.01
CA MET A 1 -21.73 -12.74 7.18
C MET A 1 -20.51 -11.91 7.45
N SER A 2 -19.42 -12.49 7.94
CA SER A 2 -18.17 -11.74 8.17
C SER A 2 -17.65 -11.28 6.81
N ASN A 3 -17.45 -9.97 6.66
CA ASN A 3 -16.87 -9.42 5.43
C ASN A 3 -15.38 -9.85 5.38
N ASN A 4 -15.04 -10.75 4.48
CA ASN A 4 -13.67 -11.27 4.31
C ASN A 4 -12.91 -10.51 3.21
N THR A 5 -13.39 -9.35 2.82
CA THR A 5 -12.78 -8.53 1.77
C THR A 5 -12.27 -7.22 2.35
N CYS A 6 -10.96 -7.02 2.27
CA CYS A 6 -10.27 -5.78 2.66
C CYS A 6 -10.03 -4.93 1.42
N LYS A 7 -10.73 -3.82 1.30
CA LYS A 7 -10.49 -2.86 0.23
C LYS A 7 -9.31 -1.97 0.58
N ILE A 8 -8.30 -1.98 -0.29
CA ILE A 8 -7.06 -1.21 -0.17
C ILE A 8 -6.96 -0.22 -1.32
N VAL A 9 -6.70 1.04 -1.04
CA VAL A 9 -6.52 2.07 -2.07
C VAL A 9 -5.14 2.69 -1.91
N LEU A 10 -4.36 2.74 -3.00
CA LEU A 10 -3.07 3.42 -3.04
C LEU A 10 -3.22 4.80 -3.66
N VAL A 11 -2.72 5.83 -2.97
CA VAL A 11 -2.70 7.21 -3.44
C VAL A 11 -1.29 7.82 -3.31
N GLY A 12 -1.02 8.87 -4.05
CA GLY A 12 0.28 9.55 -4.09
C GLY A 12 0.59 10.02 -5.50
N ASP A 13 1.63 10.83 -5.64
CA ASP A 13 2.00 11.45 -6.92
C ASP A 13 2.34 10.43 -8.01
N SER A 14 2.26 10.88 -9.26
CA SER A 14 2.77 10.13 -10.40
C SER A 14 4.25 9.84 -10.22
N GLY A 15 4.68 8.61 -10.51
CA GLY A 15 6.07 8.20 -10.37
C GLY A 15 6.50 7.81 -8.95
N ALA A 16 5.65 7.91 -7.91
CA ALA A 16 5.94 7.40 -6.56
C ALA A 16 6.07 5.87 -6.50
N GLY A 17 5.56 5.17 -7.51
CA GLY A 17 5.73 3.73 -7.67
C GLY A 17 4.58 2.87 -7.15
N LYS A 18 3.37 3.41 -7.02
CA LYS A 18 2.16 2.68 -6.59
C LYS A 18 1.95 1.40 -7.41
N THR A 19 1.89 1.54 -8.72
CA THR A 19 1.73 0.41 -9.66
C THR A 19 2.86 -0.60 -9.55
N CYS A 20 4.11 -0.13 -9.34
CA CYS A 20 5.26 -1.03 -9.15
C CYS A 20 5.16 -1.85 -7.86
N ILE A 21 4.68 -1.23 -6.76
CA ILE A 21 4.42 -1.91 -5.48
C ILE A 21 3.38 -3.01 -5.68
N ILE A 22 2.27 -2.70 -6.34
CA ILE A 22 1.19 -3.67 -6.62
C ILE A 22 1.69 -4.79 -7.53
N SER A 23 2.37 -4.45 -8.63
CA SER A 23 2.91 -5.45 -9.57
C SER A 23 3.93 -6.38 -8.88
N ARG A 24 4.77 -5.84 -8.00
CA ARG A 24 5.70 -6.64 -7.19
C ARG A 24 4.95 -7.59 -6.26
N PHE A 25 3.93 -7.11 -5.55
CA PHE A 25 3.16 -7.94 -4.62
C PHE A 25 2.36 -9.04 -5.32
N VAL A 26 1.69 -8.70 -6.43
CA VAL A 26 0.75 -9.62 -7.10
C VAL A 26 1.48 -10.61 -8.01
N ASN A 27 2.45 -10.13 -8.79
CA ASN A 27 3.08 -10.87 -9.90
C ASN A 27 4.56 -11.17 -9.66
N ASP A 28 5.14 -10.69 -8.54
CA ASP A 28 6.59 -10.70 -8.28
C ASP A 28 7.40 -10.09 -9.43
N ARG A 29 6.87 -9.04 -10.07
CA ARG A 29 7.50 -8.38 -11.23
C ARG A 29 7.78 -6.91 -10.94
N PHE A 30 8.90 -6.43 -11.49
CA PHE A 30 9.24 -5.01 -11.53
C PHE A 30 9.65 -4.64 -12.95
N ASP A 31 9.00 -3.63 -13.50
CA ASP A 31 9.35 -3.06 -14.80
C ASP A 31 9.75 -1.59 -14.60
N LYS A 32 11.02 -1.30 -14.88
CA LYS A 32 11.55 0.08 -14.80
C LYS A 32 10.96 1.00 -15.87
N SER A 33 10.50 0.43 -16.99
CA SER A 33 9.91 1.17 -18.12
C SER A 33 8.42 1.42 -17.95
N GLN A 34 7.85 1.06 -16.78
CA GLN A 34 6.42 1.23 -16.55
C GLN A 34 6.00 2.69 -16.70
N MET A 35 5.18 2.95 -17.71
CA MET A 35 4.64 4.28 -17.98
C MET A 35 3.67 4.69 -16.85
N THR A 36 3.44 5.99 -16.74
CA THR A 36 2.44 6.55 -15.82
C THR A 36 1.09 5.87 -16.03
N THR A 37 0.47 5.44 -14.94
CA THR A 37 -0.85 4.80 -14.94
C THR A 37 -1.89 5.79 -15.47
N ALA A 38 -2.42 5.50 -16.65
CA ALA A 38 -3.44 6.34 -17.28
C ALA A 38 -4.86 6.01 -16.80
N CYS A 39 -5.11 4.75 -16.42
CA CYS A 39 -6.42 4.31 -15.92
C CYS A 39 -6.24 3.60 -14.59
N PRO A 40 -7.13 3.83 -13.60
CA PRO A 40 -7.16 3.03 -12.39
C PRO A 40 -7.30 1.54 -12.71
N SER A 41 -6.58 0.71 -12.00
CA SER A 41 -6.66 -0.73 -12.13
C SER A 41 -7.00 -1.38 -10.80
N PHE A 42 -7.53 -2.59 -10.88
CA PHE A 42 -8.01 -3.36 -9.73
C PHE A 42 -7.46 -4.78 -9.80
N CYS A 43 -7.03 -5.29 -8.67
CA CYS A 43 -6.65 -6.70 -8.53
C CYS A 43 -7.05 -7.24 -7.15
N THR A 44 -7.25 -8.54 -7.07
CA THR A 44 -7.54 -9.24 -5.81
C THR A 44 -6.43 -10.25 -5.50
N LYS A 45 -6.01 -10.30 -4.25
CA LYS A 45 -5.06 -11.30 -3.75
C LYS A 45 -5.59 -11.89 -2.44
N GLU A 46 -5.64 -13.22 -2.37
CA GLU A 46 -6.06 -13.93 -1.17
C GLU A 46 -4.87 -14.21 -0.26
N ILE A 47 -5.03 -13.90 1.03
CA ILE A 47 -4.06 -14.22 2.08
C ILE A 47 -4.75 -14.96 3.21
N ASN A 48 -4.16 -16.09 3.61
CA ASN A 48 -4.59 -16.82 4.79
C ASN A 48 -3.79 -16.35 6.02
N TYR A 49 -4.51 -16.04 7.10
CA TYR A 49 -3.98 -15.62 8.39
C TYR A 49 -4.25 -16.69 9.46
N PRO A 50 -3.39 -17.70 9.61
CA PRO A 50 -3.63 -18.85 10.49
C PRO A 50 -3.83 -18.44 11.95
N LYS A 51 -3.06 -17.44 12.44
CA LYS A 51 -3.20 -16.88 13.80
C LYS A 51 -4.63 -16.42 14.10
N TYR A 52 -5.29 -15.82 13.11
CA TYR A 52 -6.66 -15.30 13.23
C TYR A 52 -7.72 -16.27 12.72
N LYS A 53 -7.32 -17.45 12.20
CA LYS A 53 -8.21 -18.43 11.55
C LYS A 53 -9.10 -17.79 10.48
N LYS A 54 -8.53 -16.86 9.70
CA LYS A 54 -9.23 -16.10 8.65
C LYS A 54 -8.47 -16.15 7.35
N THR A 55 -9.22 -16.19 6.26
CA THR A 55 -8.72 -15.92 4.91
C THR A 55 -9.36 -14.62 4.42
N ILE A 56 -8.52 -13.68 3.98
CA ILE A 56 -8.93 -12.34 3.56
C ILE A 56 -8.57 -12.13 2.09
N ASN A 57 -9.52 -11.65 1.31
CA ASN A 57 -9.32 -11.14 -0.02
C ASN A 57 -8.88 -9.68 0.06
N LEU A 58 -7.67 -9.36 -0.37
CA LEU A 58 -7.19 -8.00 -0.51
C LEU A 58 -7.59 -7.47 -1.88
N ASP A 59 -8.57 -6.57 -1.91
CA ASP A 59 -9.03 -5.88 -3.10
C ASP A 59 -8.24 -4.57 -3.26
N ILE A 60 -7.23 -4.60 -4.15
CA ILE A 60 -6.23 -3.55 -4.28
C ILE A 60 -6.54 -2.67 -5.48
N TRP A 61 -6.70 -1.37 -5.23
CA TRP A 61 -6.99 -0.36 -6.23
C TRP A 61 -5.77 0.50 -6.49
N ASP A 62 -5.24 0.42 -7.71
CA ASP A 62 -4.19 1.30 -8.21
C ASP A 62 -4.81 2.57 -8.77
N THR A 63 -4.51 3.71 -8.19
CA THR A 63 -5.04 4.98 -8.67
C THR A 63 -4.04 5.69 -9.56
N ALA A 64 -4.54 6.40 -10.58
CA ALA A 64 -3.71 7.30 -11.38
C ALA A 64 -3.21 8.46 -10.51
N GLY A 65 -1.89 8.65 -10.44
CA GLY A 65 -1.28 9.73 -9.65
C GLY A 65 -1.29 11.09 -10.36
N GLN A 66 -2.14 11.27 -11.38
CA GLN A 66 -2.24 12.52 -12.13
C GLN A 66 -3.45 13.33 -11.65
N GLU A 67 -3.25 14.62 -11.48
CA GLU A 67 -4.25 15.60 -11.06
C GLU A 67 -5.49 15.67 -11.97
N ILE A 68 -5.36 15.30 -13.24
CA ILE A 68 -6.48 15.28 -14.19
C ILE A 68 -7.56 14.24 -13.85
N TYR A 69 -7.23 13.23 -13.03
CA TYR A 69 -8.19 12.17 -12.64
C TYR A 69 -8.76 12.36 -11.23
N ARG A 70 -8.44 13.48 -10.56
CA ARG A 70 -8.87 13.74 -9.15
C ARG A 70 -10.37 13.62 -8.93
N SER A 71 -11.19 14.09 -9.89
CA SER A 71 -12.66 14.03 -9.75
C SER A 71 -13.22 12.60 -9.79
N ILE A 72 -12.54 11.68 -10.47
CA ILE A 72 -12.95 10.27 -10.59
C ILE A 72 -12.42 9.45 -9.41
N SER A 73 -11.29 9.86 -8.83
CA SER A 73 -10.63 9.15 -7.73
C SER A 73 -11.50 8.96 -6.49
N LYS A 74 -12.38 9.94 -6.19
CA LYS A 74 -13.31 9.89 -5.05
C LYS A 74 -14.22 8.67 -5.04
N LEU A 75 -14.62 8.19 -6.22
CA LEU A 75 -15.44 6.99 -6.35
C LEU A 75 -14.71 5.72 -5.91
N PHE A 76 -13.37 5.71 -6.03
CA PHE A 76 -12.55 4.56 -5.64
C PHE A 76 -12.27 4.53 -4.14
N TYR A 77 -12.37 5.66 -3.44
CA TYR A 77 -12.08 5.76 -2.01
C TYR A 77 -13.20 5.20 -1.13
N LYS A 78 -14.45 5.28 -1.60
CA LYS A 78 -15.62 4.84 -0.84
C LYS A 78 -15.50 3.37 -0.41
N GLY A 79 -15.68 3.12 0.89
CA GLY A 79 -15.60 1.78 1.49
C GLY A 79 -14.18 1.22 1.55
N ALA A 80 -13.13 2.05 1.41
CA ALA A 80 -11.76 1.62 1.64
C ALA A 80 -11.55 1.31 3.13
N SER A 81 -11.04 0.12 3.41
CA SER A 81 -10.66 -0.28 4.77
C SER A 81 -9.24 0.21 5.11
N ILE A 82 -8.38 0.26 4.08
CA ILE A 82 -6.98 0.69 4.21
C ILE A 82 -6.67 1.71 3.13
N GLY A 83 -6.05 2.81 3.54
CA GLY A 83 -5.48 3.82 2.65
C GLY A 83 -3.96 3.80 2.70
N ILE A 84 -3.29 3.59 1.57
CA ILE A 84 -1.82 3.59 1.47
C ILE A 84 -1.38 4.87 0.77
N LEU A 85 -0.65 5.71 1.52
CA LEU A 85 -0.08 6.98 1.08
C LEU A 85 1.36 6.73 0.62
N VAL A 86 1.61 6.77 -0.69
CA VAL A 86 2.91 6.40 -1.27
C VAL A 86 3.65 7.65 -1.73
N TYR A 87 4.87 7.84 -1.25
CA TYR A 87 5.80 8.85 -1.74
C TYR A 87 7.13 8.22 -2.18
N ASP A 88 7.91 8.96 -2.95
CA ASP A 88 9.25 8.61 -3.39
C ASP A 88 10.27 9.26 -2.44
N ILE A 89 11.11 8.47 -1.76
CA ILE A 89 12.11 8.98 -0.81
C ILE A 89 13.11 9.95 -1.45
N THR A 90 13.28 9.87 -2.77
CA THR A 90 14.18 10.74 -3.53
C THR A 90 13.52 12.03 -4.02
N ASN A 91 12.25 12.28 -3.64
CA ASN A 91 11.48 13.42 -4.10
C ASN A 91 10.69 14.06 -2.96
N GLN A 92 11.25 15.11 -2.35
CA GLN A 92 10.64 15.86 -1.26
C GLN A 92 9.23 16.37 -1.62
N LYS A 93 9.00 16.81 -2.87
CA LYS A 93 7.69 17.29 -3.32
C LYS A 93 6.62 16.22 -3.25
N SER A 94 6.96 14.96 -3.54
CA SER A 94 6.01 13.86 -3.44
C SER A 94 5.56 13.60 -2.00
N PHE A 95 6.44 13.83 -1.02
CA PHE A 95 6.10 13.73 0.40
C PHE A 95 5.27 14.94 0.87
N GLU A 96 5.59 16.13 0.42
CA GLU A 96 4.78 17.32 0.69
C GLU A 96 3.38 17.18 0.11
N SER A 97 3.23 16.64 -1.11
CA SER A 97 1.92 16.33 -1.70
C SER A 97 1.10 15.36 -0.83
N ILE A 98 1.75 14.41 -0.13
CA ILE A 98 1.04 13.57 0.84
C ILE A 98 0.44 14.42 1.96
N LYS A 99 1.23 15.34 2.53
CA LYS A 99 0.82 16.19 3.66
C LYS A 99 -0.26 17.19 3.26
N GLU A 100 -0.13 17.83 2.12
CA GLU A 100 -0.97 18.94 1.69
C GLU A 100 -2.26 18.48 1.01
N TYR A 101 -2.23 17.32 0.33
CA TYR A 101 -3.34 16.92 -0.53
C TYR A 101 -3.83 15.48 -0.29
N TRP A 102 -2.96 14.46 -0.52
CA TRP A 102 -3.42 13.08 -0.63
C TRP A 102 -4.06 12.52 0.63
N TYR A 103 -3.46 12.80 1.80
CA TYR A 103 -4.02 12.35 3.07
C TYR A 103 -5.39 12.97 3.34
N LYS A 104 -5.50 14.29 3.15
CA LYS A 104 -6.76 15.02 3.37
C LYS A 104 -7.84 14.51 2.44
N GLU A 105 -7.53 14.42 1.14
CA GLU A 105 -8.45 13.94 0.11
C GLU A 105 -8.95 12.53 0.40
N LEU A 106 -8.04 11.62 0.80
CA LEU A 106 -8.42 10.25 1.12
C LEU A 106 -9.27 10.20 2.40
N LYS A 107 -8.87 10.90 3.45
CA LYS A 107 -9.58 10.94 4.73
C LYS A 107 -10.99 11.51 4.61
N GLU A 108 -11.19 12.56 3.81
CA GLU A 108 -12.51 13.17 3.59
C GLU A 108 -13.48 12.28 2.79
N ASN A 109 -12.95 11.31 2.05
CA ASN A 109 -13.75 10.45 1.17
C ASN A 109 -13.77 8.97 1.60
N THR A 110 -13.24 8.67 2.79
CA THR A 110 -13.29 7.34 3.42
C THR A 110 -14.04 7.39 4.74
N GLU A 111 -14.29 6.23 5.34
CA GLU A 111 -14.97 6.12 6.62
C GLU A 111 -13.99 6.38 7.79
N ASP A 112 -14.51 6.75 8.97
CA ASP A 112 -13.70 7.10 10.16
C ASP A 112 -12.83 5.94 10.66
N ASN A 113 -13.23 4.69 10.38
CA ASN A 113 -12.51 3.47 10.75
C ASN A 113 -11.45 3.04 9.73
N THR A 114 -11.21 3.82 8.67
CA THR A 114 -10.16 3.55 7.68
C THR A 114 -8.78 3.67 8.33
N CYS A 115 -7.97 2.62 8.22
CA CYS A 115 -6.58 2.65 8.65
C CYS A 115 -5.67 3.21 7.56
N PHE A 116 -4.64 3.98 7.96
CA PHE A 116 -3.69 4.57 7.02
C PHE A 116 -2.30 3.96 7.16
N MET A 117 -1.63 3.78 6.02
CA MET A 117 -0.22 3.38 5.93
C MET A 117 0.53 4.47 5.17
N LEU A 118 1.65 4.96 5.71
CA LEU A 118 2.57 5.86 5.02
C LEU A 118 3.75 5.06 4.48
N VAL A 119 3.98 5.12 3.18
CA VAL A 119 4.96 4.29 2.49
C VAL A 119 5.98 5.16 1.76
N GLY A 120 7.22 5.18 2.26
CA GLY A 120 8.39 5.66 1.53
C GLY A 120 8.88 4.57 0.58
N ASN A 121 8.74 4.81 -0.72
CA ASN A 121 9.16 3.83 -1.73
C ASN A 121 10.48 4.24 -2.37
N LYS A 122 11.12 3.31 -3.08
CA LYS A 122 12.43 3.41 -3.74
C LYS A 122 13.60 3.43 -2.76
N ALA A 123 13.50 2.69 -1.65
CA ALA A 123 14.59 2.54 -0.67
C ALA A 123 15.92 2.04 -1.28
N ASP A 124 15.87 1.44 -2.48
CA ASP A 124 17.07 1.10 -3.26
C ASP A 124 17.88 2.31 -3.73
N LEU A 125 17.32 3.51 -3.63
CA LEU A 125 17.95 4.79 -3.99
C LEU A 125 18.30 5.65 -2.76
N PHE A 126 18.59 5.02 -1.62
CA PHE A 126 18.84 5.70 -0.35
C PHE A 126 19.96 6.77 -0.42
N GLU A 127 20.95 6.59 -1.30
CA GLU A 127 22.00 7.60 -1.52
C GLU A 127 21.48 8.93 -2.12
N GLN A 128 20.26 8.89 -2.69
CA GLN A 128 19.57 10.04 -3.27
C GLN A 128 18.41 10.50 -2.39
N GLU A 129 18.31 10.00 -1.17
CA GLU A 129 17.25 10.33 -0.24
C GLU A 129 17.16 11.84 0.00
N GLN A 130 15.96 12.38 -0.14
CA GLN A 130 15.59 13.76 0.17
C GLN A 130 14.66 13.86 1.37
N VAL A 131 13.89 12.81 1.65
CA VAL A 131 12.94 12.73 2.75
C VAL A 131 13.51 11.82 3.82
N LYS A 132 13.94 12.38 4.95
CA LYS A 132 14.51 11.60 6.04
C LYS A 132 13.46 10.70 6.67
N GLU A 133 13.88 9.49 7.02
CA GLU A 133 12.98 8.49 7.62
C GLU A 133 12.35 8.99 8.92
N GLU A 134 13.11 9.75 9.74
CA GLU A 134 12.62 10.34 10.99
C GLU A 134 11.45 11.30 10.74
N GLU A 135 11.59 12.21 9.74
CA GLU A 135 10.51 13.14 9.35
C GLU A 135 9.25 12.40 8.91
N ALA A 136 9.44 11.35 8.13
CA ALA A 136 8.31 10.54 7.66
C ALA A 136 7.62 9.78 8.81
N LYS A 137 8.38 9.24 9.76
CA LYS A 137 7.83 8.56 10.95
C LYS A 137 7.09 9.54 11.86
N GLU A 138 7.62 10.73 12.07
CA GLU A 138 6.94 11.79 12.85
C GLU A 138 5.61 12.16 12.20
N TYR A 139 5.60 12.36 10.89
CA TYR A 139 4.36 12.65 10.18
C TYR A 139 3.37 11.47 10.24
N ALA A 140 3.82 10.23 10.03
CA ALA A 140 2.97 9.04 10.15
C ALA A 140 2.30 8.97 11.53
N ASN A 141 3.08 9.19 12.61
CA ASN A 141 2.54 9.24 13.97
C ASN A 141 1.49 10.36 14.15
N SER A 142 1.71 11.54 13.56
CA SER A 142 0.80 12.67 13.67
C SER A 142 -0.57 12.43 13.03
N ILE A 143 -0.64 11.54 12.04
CA ILE A 143 -1.88 11.15 11.35
C ILE A 143 -2.38 9.75 11.76
N ASN A 144 -1.79 9.15 12.80
CA ASN A 144 -2.09 7.79 13.26
C ASN A 144 -1.96 6.73 12.15
N ALA A 145 -0.94 6.87 11.29
CA ALA A 145 -0.60 5.91 10.24
C ALA A 145 0.60 5.04 10.64
N GLU A 146 0.67 3.82 10.13
CA GLU A 146 1.88 3.00 10.20
C GLU A 146 2.84 3.38 9.09
N TYR A 147 4.14 3.41 9.41
CA TYR A 147 5.20 3.75 8.46
C TYR A 147 5.89 2.51 7.89
N TYR A 148 6.11 2.52 6.58
CA TYR A 148 6.86 1.49 5.85
C TYR A 148 7.87 2.12 4.90
N LEU A 149 9.12 1.66 4.98
CA LEU A 149 10.14 1.93 3.97
C LEU A 149 10.22 0.72 3.03
N THR A 150 10.01 0.92 1.74
CA THR A 150 9.87 -0.16 0.76
C THR A 150 10.73 0.05 -0.49
N SER A 151 11.06 -1.04 -1.19
CA SER A 151 11.56 -0.99 -2.55
C SER A 151 10.84 -2.01 -3.42
N ALA A 152 10.03 -1.53 -4.37
CA ALA A 152 9.40 -2.40 -5.36
C ALA A 152 10.44 -3.06 -6.27
N LYS A 153 11.57 -2.39 -6.54
CA LYS A 153 12.67 -2.92 -7.34
C LYS A 153 13.36 -4.11 -6.67
N ASN A 154 13.75 -3.95 -5.42
CA ASN A 154 14.50 -4.97 -4.67
C ASN A 154 13.60 -5.89 -3.83
N ASN A 155 12.28 -5.74 -3.93
CA ASN A 155 11.27 -6.50 -3.16
C ASN A 155 11.44 -6.36 -1.63
N ILE A 156 11.81 -5.14 -1.17
CA ILE A 156 12.00 -4.86 0.25
C ILE A 156 10.64 -4.52 0.88
N ARG A 157 10.22 -5.28 1.89
CA ARG A 157 9.03 -5.10 2.73
C ARG A 157 7.69 -4.96 1.97
N ILE A 158 7.63 -5.37 0.69
CA ILE A 158 6.38 -5.28 -0.10
C ILE A 158 5.33 -6.26 0.43
N THR A 159 5.73 -7.52 0.64
CA THR A 159 4.83 -8.54 1.20
C THR A 159 4.36 -8.16 2.61
N ASP A 160 5.27 -7.67 3.45
CA ASP A 160 4.97 -7.27 4.84
C ASP A 160 3.93 -6.16 4.90
N LEU A 161 4.04 -5.16 4.01
CA LEU A 161 3.06 -4.08 3.88
C LEU A 161 1.64 -4.62 3.68
N PHE A 162 1.44 -5.49 2.69
CA PHE A 162 0.10 -6.00 2.38
C PHE A 162 -0.41 -7.02 3.40
N VAL A 163 0.48 -7.83 3.98
CA VAL A 163 0.12 -8.71 5.11
C VAL A 163 -0.37 -7.88 6.29
N GLN A 164 0.31 -6.80 6.62
CA GLN A 164 -0.09 -5.91 7.71
C GLN A 164 -1.42 -5.20 7.42
N CYS A 165 -1.69 -4.83 6.17
CA CYS A 165 -3.01 -4.31 5.79
C CYS A 165 -4.14 -5.29 6.17
N GLY A 166 -3.97 -6.57 5.90
CA GLY A 166 -4.97 -7.58 6.28
C GLY A 166 -5.05 -7.81 7.79
N ILE A 167 -3.93 -7.73 8.52
CA ILE A 167 -3.94 -7.79 9.99
C ILE A 167 -4.73 -6.62 10.56
N LYS A 168 -4.48 -5.40 10.11
CA LYS A 168 -5.23 -4.20 10.53
C LYS A 168 -6.71 -4.27 10.19
N PHE A 169 -7.07 -4.86 9.08
CA PHE A 169 -8.46 -5.12 8.74
C PHE A 169 -9.13 -6.12 9.69
N ILE A 170 -8.40 -7.15 10.12
CA ILE A 170 -8.91 -8.16 11.06
C ILE A 170 -9.00 -7.61 12.48
N ASP A 171 -7.97 -6.87 12.91
CA ASP A 171 -7.80 -6.29 14.25
C ASP A 171 -7.11 -4.91 14.12
N PRO A 172 -7.88 -3.82 14.04
CA PRO A 172 -7.34 -2.46 13.90
C PRO A 172 -6.39 -2.04 15.03
N ASN A 173 -6.56 -2.63 16.22
CA ASN A 173 -5.75 -2.30 17.39
C ASN A 173 -4.52 -3.21 17.57
N SER A 174 -4.31 -4.16 16.66
CA SER A 174 -3.14 -5.04 16.73
C SER A 174 -1.84 -4.23 16.64
N ASN A 175 -0.95 -4.47 17.60
CA ASN A 175 0.43 -3.96 17.60
C ASN A 175 1.42 -5.03 17.09
N ASP A 176 0.94 -5.98 16.31
CA ASP A 176 1.77 -7.00 15.68
C ASP A 176 2.70 -6.35 14.65
N LYS A 177 3.66 -5.55 15.14
CA LYS A 177 4.81 -5.12 14.33
C LYS A 177 5.62 -6.39 14.11
N ASN A 178 5.78 -6.81 12.86
CA ASN A 178 6.81 -7.77 12.52
C ASN A 178 8.13 -7.17 13.04
N ASN A 179 8.68 -7.77 14.11
CA ASN A 179 9.91 -7.30 14.71
C ASN A 179 10.99 -7.26 13.64
N ASP A 180 11.51 -6.07 13.38
CA ASP A 180 12.67 -5.82 12.53
C ASP A 180 13.98 -6.31 13.19
N ASN A 181 14.02 -7.54 13.68
CA ASN A 181 15.25 -8.18 14.14
C ASN A 181 15.06 -9.69 14.01
N ASN A 182 15.38 -10.21 12.83
CA ASN A 182 16.22 -11.41 12.71
C ASN A 182 16.29 -11.84 11.24
N ASP A 183 17.54 -11.85 10.80
CA ASP A 183 18.01 -12.61 9.64
C ASP A 183 17.44 -14.04 9.61
N GLU A 184 17.16 -14.47 8.37
CA GLU A 184 17.14 -15.85 7.89
C GLU A 184 17.16 -16.96 8.94
N LYS A 185 16.04 -17.60 9.14
CA LYS A 185 15.74 -19.02 9.47
C LYS A 185 14.63 -19.11 10.48
N ASP A 186 13.41 -19.37 10.05
CA ASP A 186 12.62 -20.53 10.40
C ASP A 186 11.15 -20.39 9.94
N GLY A 187 10.64 -21.49 9.45
CA GLY A 187 9.39 -21.66 8.74
C GLY A 187 8.11 -21.52 9.58
N ASN A 188 7.90 -20.42 10.25
CA ASN A 188 6.61 -20.13 10.85
C ASN A 188 6.04 -18.81 10.32
N LYS A 189 5.77 -18.77 8.99
CA LYS A 189 5.06 -17.66 8.40
C LYS A 189 3.64 -17.63 8.95
N ASN A 190 3.32 -16.60 9.73
CA ASN A 190 1.98 -16.35 10.29
C ASN A 190 0.91 -16.09 9.21
N PHE A 191 1.24 -16.28 7.94
CA PHE A 191 0.35 -16.10 6.79
C PHE A 191 0.79 -16.99 5.62
N ILE A 192 -0.15 -17.31 4.75
CA ILE A 192 0.05 -18.06 3.50
C ILE A 192 -0.57 -17.26 2.37
N ILE A 193 0.23 -16.91 1.37
CA ILE A 193 -0.23 -16.24 0.15
C ILE A 193 -0.58 -17.35 -0.86
N ASN A 194 -1.84 -17.42 -1.25
CA ASN A 194 -2.26 -18.34 -2.30
C ASN A 194 -1.86 -17.78 -3.66
N SER A 195 -1.00 -18.51 -4.37
CA SER A 195 -0.61 -18.19 -5.76
C SER A 195 -1.71 -18.68 -6.73
N GLY A 196 -2.90 -18.08 -6.62
CA GLY A 196 -3.98 -18.30 -7.58
C GLY A 196 -3.72 -17.50 -8.88
N GLU A 197 -4.10 -18.06 -10.01
CA GLU A 197 -4.05 -17.38 -11.31
C GLU A 197 -4.92 -16.11 -11.28
N ASN A 198 -4.29 -14.97 -11.15
CA ASN A 198 -4.96 -13.68 -11.27
C ASN A 198 -5.12 -13.34 -12.76
N LYS A 199 -6.29 -13.53 -13.31
CA LYS A 199 -6.68 -12.88 -14.57
C LYS A 199 -7.04 -11.42 -14.25
N PRO A 200 -6.29 -10.43 -14.76
CA PRO A 200 -6.70 -9.03 -14.63
C PRO A 200 -8.05 -8.88 -15.35
N LYS A 201 -9.08 -8.49 -14.61
CA LYS A 201 -10.31 -8.03 -15.22
C LYS A 201 -10.06 -6.59 -15.69
N ASN A 202 -9.57 -6.44 -16.91
CA ASN A 202 -9.56 -5.17 -17.60
C ASN A 202 -11.01 -4.74 -17.84
N THR A 203 -11.53 -3.88 -17.00
CA THR A 203 -12.77 -3.18 -17.24
C THR A 203 -12.39 -1.75 -17.62
N CYS A 204 -11.86 -1.57 -18.83
CA CYS A 204 -11.94 -0.28 -19.52
C CYS A 204 -13.29 -0.23 -20.23
N CYS A 205 -14.19 0.63 -19.76
CA CYS A 205 -15.28 1.21 -20.54
C CYS A 205 -14.93 2.66 -20.86
#